data_cc0de67b2708d4b9264477f867122c91
#
_entry.id   cc0de67b2708d4b9264477f867122c91
#
_cell.length_a   1.000
_cell.length_b   1.000
_cell.length_c   1.000
_cell.angle_alpha   90.00
_cell.angle_beta   90.00
_cell.angle_gamma   90.00
#
_symmetry.space_group_name_H-M   'P 1'
#
loop_
_entity.id
_entity.type
_entity.pdbx_description
1 polymer ?
#
loop_
_entity_poly.entity_id
_entity_poly.type
_entity_poly.pdbx_seq_one_letter_code
_entity_poly.pdbx_strand_id
1 'polypeptide(L)'
;MEIDVYSLQELYRKNLSFEERKKEYEKYQPDDEDSYGNTVFHITAKFADSEIFEYFFMTAKLQGKTKIFKTNKYGQTPFFMLNDIKNPEEKYEDIKKIIKILTENGGNINKRDESGEIFYHKCADYQKYTIFEIMNELGIKYDKPILSNGWNVLHIACASLHRIDYYLKNEEEYKKQEEPYLRTIKAILNSGIDIDTKTAIEKLAYDLAFETRNKRACSLLKNADEDDKTFGIGLHEACWFGYEDIVKEYILRKSDLNEIYEGNMGELKKLSPLAIASKHLHKDIVKILIENGADVCERDGENGLSSFYYFAKTMINTGVNIKGKKTKENFQEITKYYLKDENFLNSYVDDEYNTPVNLLCSISNRFNWIEEEKAEFIIFEKLIDSGADVNIEDKNGNTPLHKLFKNGGDKIADMTELLMENGADPNSKNIDGETPLMLLSNIWREEDGIEALEILENYNVDTSITNNKGETALDTALKMKKEKLAQYLMNIGG
;
A
#
# COMPACT_ATOMS: atom_id res chain seq x y z
N MET A 1 5.90 -33.25 40.57
CA MET A 1 7.21 -32.57 40.82
C MET A 1 7.31 -31.40 39.87
N GLU A 2 7.94 -30.29 40.27
CA GLU A 2 8.17 -29.18 39.32
C GLU A 2 9.34 -29.55 38.39
N ILE A 3 9.16 -29.34 37.08
CA ILE A 3 10.19 -29.65 36.08
C ILE A 3 11.23 -28.52 36.04
N ASP A 4 12.51 -28.90 36.25
CA ASP A 4 13.63 -27.97 36.06
C ASP A 4 14.01 -27.89 34.60
N VAL A 5 13.38 -26.92 33.90
CA VAL A 5 13.58 -26.66 32.46
C VAL A 5 15.02 -26.28 32.15
N TYR A 6 15.70 -25.54 33.05
CA TYR A 6 17.07 -25.09 32.82
C TYR A 6 18.04 -26.29 32.73
N SER A 7 17.95 -27.21 33.70
CA SER A 7 18.74 -28.44 33.66
C SER A 7 18.47 -29.29 32.41
N LEU A 8 17.21 -29.36 31.98
CA LEU A 8 16.85 -30.10 30.76
C LEU A 8 17.35 -29.41 29.48
N GLN A 9 17.38 -28.09 29.41
CA GLN A 9 17.98 -27.38 28.27
C GLN A 9 19.47 -27.67 28.09
N GLU A 10 20.22 -27.83 29.18
CA GLU A 10 21.63 -28.14 29.11
C GLU A 10 21.91 -29.54 28.55
N LEU A 11 20.96 -30.49 28.62
CA LEU A 11 21.12 -31.83 28.01
C LEU A 11 21.22 -31.73 26.48
N TYR A 12 20.39 -30.83 25.86
CA TYR A 12 20.39 -30.67 24.42
C TYR A 12 21.60 -29.91 23.88
N ARG A 13 22.32 -29.19 24.75
CA ARG A 13 23.59 -28.55 24.38
C ARG A 13 24.75 -29.53 24.37
N LYS A 14 24.64 -30.65 25.10
CA LYS A 14 25.72 -31.59 25.32
C LYS A 14 25.75 -32.75 24.32
N ASN A 15 24.82 -32.82 23.39
CA ASN A 15 24.67 -33.87 22.37
C ASN A 15 24.74 -35.31 23.00
N LEU A 16 23.95 -35.55 24.05
CA LEU A 16 23.89 -36.77 24.79
C LEU A 16 23.11 -37.84 24.03
N SER A 17 23.46 -39.13 24.29
CA SER A 17 22.73 -40.30 23.81
C SER A 17 21.30 -40.37 24.40
N PHE A 18 20.42 -41.18 23.79
CA PHE A 18 19.07 -41.41 24.31
C PHE A 18 19.09 -41.90 25.78
N GLU A 19 19.91 -42.87 26.12
CA GLU A 19 19.99 -43.43 27.50
C GLU A 19 20.47 -42.36 28.51
N GLU A 20 21.39 -41.50 28.12
CA GLU A 20 21.84 -40.40 29.00
C GLU A 20 20.73 -39.35 29.21
N ARG A 21 20.03 -38.96 28.16
CA ARG A 21 18.88 -38.05 28.26
C ARG A 21 17.77 -38.71 29.10
N LYS A 22 17.40 -39.93 28.80
CA LYS A 22 16.37 -40.72 29.50
C LYS A 22 16.60 -40.73 31.00
N LYS A 23 17.82 -41.01 31.46
CA LYS A 23 18.21 -41.02 32.88
C LYS A 23 17.88 -39.70 33.59
N GLU A 24 18.07 -38.58 32.92
CA GLU A 24 17.73 -37.27 33.47
C GLU A 24 16.23 -37.01 33.50
N TYR A 25 15.48 -37.61 32.57
CA TYR A 25 14.02 -37.48 32.52
C TYR A 25 13.27 -38.46 33.43
N GLU A 26 13.87 -39.62 33.80
CA GLU A 26 13.24 -40.65 34.63
C GLU A 26 12.79 -40.19 36.03
N LYS A 27 13.30 -39.07 36.53
CA LYS A 27 12.83 -38.44 37.78
C LYS A 27 11.46 -37.77 37.65
N TYR A 28 10.96 -37.50 36.42
CA TYR A 28 9.68 -36.86 36.18
C TYR A 28 8.58 -37.86 35.79
N GLN A 29 7.34 -37.46 36.07
CA GLN A 29 6.15 -38.18 35.59
C GLN A 29 5.57 -37.46 34.34
N PRO A 30 4.79 -38.17 33.49
CA PRO A 30 4.21 -37.59 32.28
C PRO A 30 3.38 -36.32 32.48
N ASP A 31 2.83 -36.11 33.67
CA ASP A 31 1.96 -34.99 34.07
C ASP A 31 2.62 -33.99 35.05
N ASP A 32 3.89 -34.18 35.36
CA ASP A 32 4.68 -33.16 36.05
C ASP A 32 4.79 -31.90 35.18
N GLU A 33 4.77 -30.71 35.79
CA GLU A 33 4.71 -29.42 35.11
C GLU A 33 5.83 -28.50 35.58
N ASP A 34 6.29 -27.62 34.68
CA ASP A 34 7.14 -26.49 35.04
C ASP A 34 6.32 -25.30 35.60
N SER A 35 7.00 -24.20 35.94
CA SER A 35 6.36 -22.97 36.42
C SER A 35 5.35 -22.36 35.43
N TYR A 36 5.42 -22.72 34.16
CA TYR A 36 4.52 -22.27 33.08
C TYR A 36 3.41 -23.30 32.76
N GLY A 37 3.38 -24.42 33.49
CA GLY A 37 2.44 -25.52 33.24
C GLY A 37 2.82 -26.40 32.04
N ASN A 38 4.07 -26.30 31.54
CA ASN A 38 4.53 -27.18 30.47
C ASN A 38 4.84 -28.56 31.04
N THR A 39 4.26 -29.60 30.46
CA THR A 39 4.57 -30.99 30.81
C THR A 39 5.83 -31.43 30.05
N VAL A 40 6.32 -32.64 30.37
CA VAL A 40 7.42 -33.26 29.59
C VAL A 40 7.15 -33.33 28.11
N PHE A 41 5.87 -33.44 27.68
CA PHE A 41 5.48 -33.41 26.26
C PHE A 41 5.70 -32.06 25.60
N HIS A 42 5.45 -30.95 26.32
CA HIS A 42 5.76 -29.60 25.82
C HIS A 42 7.27 -29.41 25.66
N ILE A 43 8.03 -29.85 26.64
CA ILE A 43 9.50 -29.67 26.66
C ILE A 43 10.15 -30.50 25.57
N THR A 44 9.81 -31.78 25.45
CA THR A 44 10.39 -32.67 24.43
C THR A 44 9.95 -32.27 23.01
N ALA A 45 8.74 -31.75 22.84
CA ALA A 45 8.31 -31.19 21.56
C ALA A 45 9.13 -29.94 21.19
N LYS A 46 9.40 -29.05 22.14
CA LYS A 46 10.22 -27.82 21.94
C LYS A 46 11.62 -28.14 21.42
N PHE A 47 12.21 -29.25 21.86
CA PHE A 47 13.54 -29.70 21.44
C PHE A 47 13.52 -30.70 20.27
N ALA A 48 12.34 -31.06 19.78
CA ALA A 48 12.12 -32.11 18.80
C ALA A 48 12.79 -33.43 19.23
N ASP A 49 12.65 -33.82 20.52
CA ASP A 49 13.18 -35.08 21.03
C ASP A 49 12.11 -36.18 20.93
N SER A 50 12.01 -36.78 19.77
CA SER A 50 10.99 -37.78 19.49
C SER A 50 11.16 -39.07 20.31
N GLU A 51 12.39 -39.43 20.68
CA GLU A 51 12.70 -40.64 21.45
C GLU A 51 12.20 -40.50 22.88
N ILE A 52 12.51 -39.39 23.57
CA ILE A 52 12.02 -39.13 24.93
C ILE A 52 10.52 -38.87 24.92
N PHE A 53 10.00 -38.15 23.91
CA PHE A 53 8.56 -37.94 23.73
C PHE A 53 7.80 -39.29 23.66
N GLU A 54 8.25 -40.22 22.84
CA GLU A 54 7.65 -41.54 22.69
C GLU A 54 7.76 -42.38 23.98
N TYR A 55 8.91 -42.31 24.64
CA TYR A 55 9.12 -43.00 25.94
C TYR A 55 8.07 -42.59 26.98
N PHE A 56 7.85 -41.30 27.15
CA PHE A 56 6.83 -40.80 28.08
C PHE A 56 5.40 -41.08 27.59
N PHE A 57 5.16 -41.03 26.30
CA PHE A 57 3.87 -41.42 25.74
C PHE A 57 3.54 -42.88 26.07
N MET A 58 4.45 -43.81 25.85
CA MET A 58 4.26 -45.21 26.18
C MET A 58 4.09 -45.43 27.68
N THR A 59 4.87 -44.74 28.50
CA THR A 59 4.76 -44.76 29.97
C THR A 59 3.37 -44.29 30.43
N ALA A 60 2.89 -43.15 29.92
CA ALA A 60 1.56 -42.62 30.23
C ALA A 60 0.44 -43.60 29.84
N LYS A 61 0.57 -44.25 28.67
CA LYS A 61 -0.37 -45.24 28.15
C LYS A 61 -0.44 -46.48 29.03
N LEU A 62 0.73 -46.97 29.45
CA LEU A 62 0.83 -48.12 30.39
C LEU A 62 0.21 -47.80 31.77
N GLN A 63 0.27 -46.55 32.21
CA GLN A 63 -0.36 -46.06 33.42
C GLN A 63 -1.88 -45.80 33.28
N GLY A 64 -2.49 -46.12 32.13
CA GLY A 64 -3.92 -45.93 31.86
C GLY A 64 -4.33 -44.46 31.80
N LYS A 65 -3.40 -43.51 31.56
CA LYS A 65 -3.71 -42.08 31.45
C LYS A 65 -4.42 -41.79 30.12
N THR A 66 -5.58 -41.16 30.21
CA THR A 66 -6.43 -40.85 29.02
C THR A 66 -6.30 -39.41 28.54
N LYS A 67 -5.82 -38.48 29.41
CA LYS A 67 -5.59 -37.07 29.07
C LYS A 67 -4.10 -36.78 29.05
N ILE A 68 -3.40 -37.34 28.06
CA ILE A 68 -1.95 -37.25 27.97
C ILE A 68 -1.48 -35.86 27.54
N PHE A 69 -2.21 -35.21 26.62
CA PHE A 69 -1.80 -33.93 26.04
C PHE A 69 -2.62 -32.79 26.61
N LYS A 70 -2.20 -32.31 27.78
CA LYS A 70 -2.78 -31.14 28.45
C LYS A 70 -2.37 -29.84 27.78
N THR A 71 -3.01 -28.75 28.15
CA THR A 71 -2.54 -27.38 27.83
C THR A 71 -1.72 -26.82 28.99
N ASN A 72 -0.73 -25.98 28.66
CA ASN A 72 0.00 -25.19 29.65
C ASN A 72 -0.84 -24.01 30.15
N LYS A 73 -0.26 -23.13 30.99
CA LYS A 73 -0.93 -21.93 31.55
C LYS A 73 -1.37 -20.90 30.50
N TYR A 74 -0.87 -21.00 29.27
CA TYR A 74 -1.27 -20.15 28.13
C TYR A 74 -2.29 -20.82 27.22
N GLY A 75 -2.87 -21.95 27.63
CA GLY A 75 -3.80 -22.72 26.80
C GLY A 75 -3.15 -23.49 25.66
N GLN A 76 -1.83 -23.52 25.58
CA GLN A 76 -1.06 -24.13 24.48
C GLN A 76 -0.89 -25.63 24.70
N THR A 77 -1.10 -26.41 23.63
CA THR A 77 -0.78 -27.83 23.59
C THR A 77 0.70 -28.04 23.21
N PRO A 78 1.26 -29.26 23.35
CA PRO A 78 2.62 -29.56 22.89
C PRO A 78 2.89 -29.22 21.42
N PHE A 79 1.87 -29.15 20.55
CA PHE A 79 2.02 -28.69 19.17
C PHE A 79 2.64 -27.29 19.08
N PHE A 80 2.21 -26.35 19.95
CA PHE A 80 2.70 -24.97 19.91
C PHE A 80 4.21 -24.87 20.12
N MET A 81 4.78 -25.81 20.85
CA MET A 81 6.22 -25.83 21.13
C MET A 81 7.07 -26.15 19.90
N LEU A 82 6.50 -26.76 18.88
CA LEU A 82 7.20 -27.01 17.62
C LEU A 82 7.57 -25.72 16.87
N ASN A 83 6.89 -24.60 17.16
CA ASN A 83 7.26 -23.29 16.61
C ASN A 83 8.60 -22.77 17.12
N ASP A 84 9.03 -23.21 18.31
CA ASP A 84 10.27 -22.76 18.95
C ASP A 84 11.52 -23.47 18.41
N ILE A 85 11.35 -24.48 17.56
CA ILE A 85 12.47 -25.23 16.98
C ILE A 85 13.24 -24.34 16.02
N LYS A 86 14.57 -24.22 16.26
CA LYS A 86 15.43 -23.30 15.50
C LYS A 86 15.71 -23.79 14.09
N ASN A 87 16.10 -25.02 13.89
CA ASN A 87 16.44 -25.62 12.58
C ASN A 87 15.51 -26.81 12.33
N PRO A 88 14.23 -26.58 11.99
CA PRO A 88 13.26 -27.68 11.85
C PRO A 88 13.62 -28.67 10.75
N GLU A 89 14.38 -28.26 9.73
CA GLU A 89 14.83 -29.13 8.64
C GLU A 89 15.76 -30.26 9.15
N GLU A 90 16.66 -29.93 10.07
CA GLU A 90 17.59 -30.90 10.67
C GLU A 90 16.87 -31.93 11.59
N LYS A 91 15.65 -31.57 12.01
CA LYS A 91 14.81 -32.33 12.94
C LYS A 91 13.55 -32.89 12.28
N TYR A 92 13.53 -32.99 10.96
CA TYR A 92 12.35 -33.35 10.18
C TYR A 92 11.68 -34.64 10.67
N GLU A 93 12.41 -35.73 10.77
CA GLU A 93 11.88 -37.04 11.17
C GLU A 93 11.40 -37.02 12.63
N ASP A 94 12.13 -36.37 13.52
CA ASP A 94 11.72 -36.24 14.92
C ASP A 94 10.41 -35.46 15.05
N ILE A 95 10.29 -34.33 14.37
CA ILE A 95 9.06 -33.47 14.35
C ILE A 95 7.90 -34.29 13.78
N LYS A 96 8.11 -34.98 12.66
CA LYS A 96 7.11 -35.84 12.02
C LYS A 96 6.59 -36.92 12.95
N LYS A 97 7.50 -37.60 13.67
CA LYS A 97 7.16 -38.61 14.66
C LYS A 97 6.35 -38.04 15.81
N ILE A 98 6.73 -36.87 16.35
CA ILE A 98 5.98 -36.19 17.41
C ILE A 98 4.58 -35.77 16.93
N ILE A 99 4.47 -35.16 15.77
CA ILE A 99 3.17 -34.76 15.20
C ILE A 99 2.28 -35.97 15.01
N LYS A 100 2.81 -37.05 14.49
CA LYS A 100 2.11 -38.33 14.30
C LYS A 100 1.58 -38.88 15.63
N ILE A 101 2.44 -38.99 16.64
CA ILE A 101 2.00 -39.47 17.98
C ILE A 101 0.91 -38.58 18.55
N LEU A 102 1.04 -37.27 18.44
CA LEU A 102 0.05 -36.32 18.94
C LEU A 102 -1.30 -36.49 18.22
N THR A 103 -1.31 -36.51 16.90
CA THR A 103 -2.55 -36.55 16.10
C THR A 103 -3.29 -37.87 16.20
N GLU A 104 -2.54 -39.01 16.19
CA GLU A 104 -3.13 -40.34 16.27
C GLU A 104 -3.68 -40.69 17.68
N ASN A 105 -3.26 -39.96 18.72
CA ASN A 105 -3.59 -40.27 20.10
C ASN A 105 -4.37 -39.15 20.83
N GLY A 106 -5.15 -38.36 20.07
CA GLY A 106 -6.12 -37.42 20.61
C GLY A 106 -5.57 -36.02 20.88
N GLY A 107 -4.38 -35.71 20.42
CA GLY A 107 -3.90 -34.32 20.40
C GLY A 107 -4.73 -33.46 19.46
N ASN A 108 -5.27 -32.36 19.97
CA ASN A 108 -6.10 -31.46 19.17
C ASN A 108 -5.26 -30.37 18.51
N ILE A 109 -4.96 -30.55 17.22
CA ILE A 109 -4.20 -29.58 16.42
C ILE A 109 -4.93 -28.25 16.23
N ASN A 110 -6.28 -28.25 16.32
CA ASN A 110 -7.12 -27.07 16.18
C ASN A 110 -7.41 -26.38 17.53
N LYS A 111 -6.78 -26.81 18.62
CA LYS A 111 -6.94 -26.17 19.92
C LYS A 111 -6.41 -24.74 19.86
N ARG A 112 -7.26 -23.80 20.30
CA ARG A 112 -6.86 -22.40 20.46
C ARG A 112 -6.15 -22.22 21.80
N ASP A 113 -5.11 -21.38 21.80
CA ASP A 113 -4.49 -20.88 23.03
C ASP A 113 -5.33 -19.75 23.67
N GLU A 114 -4.86 -19.15 24.77
CA GLU A 114 -5.57 -18.06 25.45
C GLU A 114 -5.67 -16.78 24.60
N SER A 115 -4.78 -16.59 23.62
CA SER A 115 -4.86 -15.49 22.65
C SER A 115 -5.82 -15.78 21.50
N GLY A 116 -6.39 -16.98 21.45
CA GLY A 116 -7.30 -17.44 20.40
C GLY A 116 -6.60 -17.97 19.16
N GLU A 117 -5.28 -18.07 19.15
CA GLU A 117 -4.48 -18.57 18.04
C GLU A 117 -4.44 -20.10 17.98
N ILE A 118 -4.27 -20.63 16.78
CA ILE A 118 -4.08 -22.05 16.52
C ILE A 118 -2.60 -22.28 16.18
N PHE A 119 -2.07 -23.43 16.53
CA PHE A 119 -0.67 -23.80 16.31
C PHE A 119 -0.17 -23.50 14.89
N TYR A 120 -0.85 -23.99 13.86
CA TYR A 120 -0.39 -23.82 12.48
C TYR A 120 -0.55 -22.40 11.95
N HIS A 121 -1.39 -21.56 12.58
CA HIS A 121 -1.42 -20.12 12.30
C HIS A 121 -0.10 -19.46 12.73
N LYS A 122 0.43 -19.83 13.89
CA LYS A 122 1.77 -19.40 14.31
C LYS A 122 2.86 -19.94 13.39
N CYS A 123 2.74 -21.20 12.92
CA CYS A 123 3.66 -21.74 11.92
C CYS A 123 3.71 -20.89 10.65
N ALA A 124 2.56 -20.41 10.16
CA ALA A 124 2.49 -19.56 8.99
C ALA A 124 3.13 -18.17 9.24
N ASP A 125 2.83 -17.58 10.40
CA ASP A 125 3.36 -16.28 10.80
C ASP A 125 4.89 -16.29 11.01
N TYR A 126 5.44 -17.42 11.47
CA TYR A 126 6.88 -17.62 11.70
C TYR A 126 7.61 -18.40 10.59
N GLN A 127 6.97 -18.55 9.42
CA GLN A 127 7.53 -19.20 8.19
C GLN A 127 8.09 -20.60 8.43
N LYS A 128 7.36 -21.42 9.19
CA LYS A 128 7.74 -22.80 9.52
C LYS A 128 7.31 -23.78 8.42
N TYR A 129 7.79 -23.59 7.19
CA TYR A 129 7.41 -24.40 6.02
C TYR A 129 7.59 -25.91 6.25
N THR A 130 8.64 -26.33 6.96
CA THR A 130 8.90 -27.74 7.30
C THR A 130 7.72 -28.38 8.04
N ILE A 131 7.05 -27.64 8.92
CA ILE A 131 5.87 -28.13 9.63
C ILE A 131 4.71 -28.39 8.65
N PHE A 132 4.50 -27.50 7.67
CA PHE A 132 3.46 -27.67 6.65
C PHE A 132 3.78 -28.83 5.71
N GLU A 133 5.04 -29.03 5.32
CA GLU A 133 5.49 -30.16 4.53
C GLU A 133 5.18 -31.48 5.27
N ILE A 134 5.51 -31.56 6.56
CA ILE A 134 5.20 -32.72 7.41
C ILE A 134 3.69 -32.95 7.54
N MET A 135 2.92 -31.88 7.80
CA MET A 135 1.46 -32.02 7.91
C MET A 135 0.84 -32.51 6.60
N ASN A 136 1.33 -32.04 5.45
CA ASN A 136 0.89 -32.51 4.13
C ASN A 136 1.19 -33.99 3.93
N GLU A 137 2.41 -34.46 4.25
CA GLU A 137 2.78 -35.87 4.18
C GLU A 137 1.91 -36.75 5.08
N LEU A 138 1.53 -36.27 6.25
CA LEU A 138 0.66 -36.98 7.19
C LEU A 138 -0.84 -36.81 6.85
N GLY A 139 -1.21 -36.10 5.80
CA GLY A 139 -2.59 -35.85 5.39
C GLY A 139 -3.41 -35.02 6.39
N ILE A 140 -2.74 -34.23 7.21
CA ILE A 140 -3.37 -33.40 8.24
C ILE A 140 -3.99 -32.14 7.60
N LYS A 141 -5.28 -31.88 7.85
CA LYS A 141 -5.97 -30.69 7.37
C LYS A 141 -5.80 -29.53 8.35
N TYR A 142 -5.58 -28.35 7.80
CA TYR A 142 -5.33 -27.11 8.57
C TYR A 142 -5.98 -25.86 7.91
N ASP A 143 -7.21 -26.05 7.43
CA ASP A 143 -8.01 -25.06 6.70
C ASP A 143 -8.93 -24.21 7.59
N LYS A 144 -8.85 -24.35 8.91
CA LYS A 144 -9.72 -23.61 9.84
C LYS A 144 -9.40 -22.13 9.83
N PRO A 145 -10.43 -21.25 9.73
CA PRO A 145 -10.21 -19.82 9.79
C PRO A 145 -9.81 -19.35 11.20
N ILE A 146 -9.03 -18.29 11.28
CA ILE A 146 -8.78 -17.57 12.52
C ILE A 146 -10.00 -16.70 12.82
N LEU A 147 -10.52 -16.78 14.05
CA LEU A 147 -11.44 -15.79 14.61
C LEU A 147 -12.55 -15.29 13.63
N SER A 148 -13.17 -14.19 14.01
CA SER A 148 -14.24 -13.54 13.24
C SER A 148 -13.78 -12.76 12.00
N ASN A 149 -12.45 -12.55 11.82
CA ASN A 149 -11.93 -11.82 10.66
C ASN A 149 -11.85 -12.68 9.37
N GLY A 150 -12.17 -13.95 9.43
CA GLY A 150 -12.19 -14.86 8.28
C GLY A 150 -10.81 -15.28 7.73
N TRP A 151 -9.71 -14.88 8.38
CA TRP A 151 -8.38 -15.27 7.94
C TRP A 151 -8.16 -16.77 8.07
N ASN A 152 -7.62 -17.39 7.04
CA ASN A 152 -7.07 -18.74 7.08
C ASN A 152 -5.53 -18.68 7.13
N VAL A 153 -4.89 -19.84 7.17
CA VAL A 153 -3.44 -19.96 7.26
C VAL A 153 -2.70 -19.31 6.07
N LEU A 154 -3.31 -19.34 4.88
CA LEU A 154 -2.71 -18.72 3.68
C LEU A 154 -2.71 -17.18 3.78
N HIS A 155 -3.79 -16.59 4.29
CA HIS A 155 -3.85 -15.15 4.56
C HIS A 155 -2.74 -14.70 5.51
N ILE A 156 -2.47 -15.48 6.57
CA ILE A 156 -1.41 -15.17 7.53
C ILE A 156 -0.04 -15.23 6.88
N ALA A 157 0.23 -16.30 6.12
CA ALA A 157 1.50 -16.48 5.43
C ALA A 157 1.76 -15.30 4.47
N CYS A 158 0.73 -14.87 3.71
CA CYS A 158 0.86 -13.74 2.80
C CYS A 158 0.99 -12.39 3.53
N ALA A 159 0.23 -12.17 4.59
CA ALA A 159 0.34 -10.94 5.39
C ALA A 159 1.72 -10.81 6.05
N SER A 160 2.34 -11.92 6.46
CA SER A 160 3.66 -11.90 7.12
C SER A 160 4.80 -11.43 6.21
N LEU A 161 4.60 -11.40 4.89
CA LEU A 161 5.56 -10.87 3.91
C LEU A 161 5.97 -9.41 4.17
N HIS A 162 5.13 -8.61 4.87
CA HIS A 162 5.47 -7.23 5.25
C HIS A 162 6.73 -7.11 6.12
N ARG A 163 7.19 -8.22 6.71
CA ARG A 163 8.40 -8.28 7.55
C ARG A 163 9.70 -8.36 6.74
N ILE A 164 9.59 -8.59 5.43
CA ILE A 164 10.77 -8.58 4.56
C ILE A 164 11.22 -7.14 4.38
N ASP A 165 12.51 -6.87 4.62
CA ASP A 165 13.07 -5.54 4.41
C ASP A 165 13.32 -5.27 2.93
N TYR A 166 12.40 -4.54 2.30
CA TYR A 166 12.49 -4.14 0.89
C TYR A 166 13.58 -3.10 0.59
N TYR A 167 14.18 -2.51 1.63
CA TYR A 167 15.27 -1.53 1.49
C TYR A 167 16.66 -2.17 1.46
N LEU A 168 16.74 -3.50 1.54
CA LEU A 168 18.01 -4.21 1.36
C LEU A 168 18.59 -3.90 -0.01
N LYS A 169 19.81 -3.35 -0.01
CA LYS A 169 20.53 -2.97 -1.24
C LYS A 169 21.11 -4.18 -1.99
N ASN A 170 21.15 -5.34 -1.34
CA ASN A 170 21.72 -6.57 -1.86
C ASN A 170 20.59 -7.56 -2.22
N GLU A 171 20.45 -7.84 -3.52
CA GLU A 171 19.44 -8.76 -4.05
C GLU A 171 19.57 -10.19 -3.48
N GLU A 172 20.79 -10.65 -3.23
CA GLU A 172 21.03 -11.98 -2.68
C GLU A 172 20.55 -12.08 -1.22
N GLU A 173 20.79 -11.04 -0.43
CA GLU A 173 20.31 -10.95 0.95
C GLU A 173 18.78 -10.86 1.02
N TYR A 174 18.18 -10.10 0.11
CA TYR A 174 16.71 -10.03 -0.04
C TYR A 174 16.14 -11.41 -0.36
N LYS A 175 16.67 -12.13 -1.36
CA LYS A 175 16.25 -13.49 -1.72
C LYS A 175 16.38 -14.47 -0.55
N LYS A 176 17.44 -14.32 0.23
CA LYS A 176 17.64 -15.16 1.43
C LYS A 176 16.57 -14.91 2.51
N GLN A 177 16.16 -13.66 2.71
CA GLN A 177 15.06 -13.34 3.63
C GLN A 177 13.69 -13.81 3.09
N GLU A 178 13.45 -13.66 1.80
CA GLU A 178 12.20 -13.99 1.13
C GLU A 178 11.92 -15.50 1.08
N GLU A 179 12.94 -16.32 0.90
CA GLU A 179 12.82 -17.75 0.61
C GLU A 179 11.99 -18.53 1.65
N PRO A 180 12.13 -18.35 2.98
CA PRO A 180 11.30 -19.04 3.96
C PRO A 180 9.80 -18.71 3.82
N TYR A 181 9.47 -17.48 3.45
CA TYR A 181 8.08 -17.05 3.24
C TYR A 181 7.48 -17.74 2.02
N LEU A 182 8.19 -17.74 0.91
CA LEU A 182 7.74 -18.38 -0.33
C LEU A 182 7.60 -19.88 -0.17
N ARG A 183 8.55 -20.55 0.52
CA ARG A 183 8.44 -21.98 0.84
C ARG A 183 7.23 -22.27 1.73
N THR A 184 6.92 -21.40 2.69
CA THR A 184 5.73 -21.53 3.55
C THR A 184 4.44 -21.42 2.72
N ILE A 185 4.32 -20.40 1.85
CA ILE A 185 3.18 -20.23 0.96
C ILE A 185 3.04 -21.47 0.04
N LYS A 186 4.12 -21.90 -0.59
CA LYS A 186 4.14 -23.06 -1.47
C LYS A 186 3.72 -24.35 -0.74
N ALA A 187 4.22 -24.59 0.48
CA ALA A 187 3.85 -25.74 1.28
C ALA A 187 2.35 -25.71 1.65
N ILE A 188 1.80 -24.53 1.97
CA ILE A 188 0.37 -24.36 2.25
C ILE A 188 -0.47 -24.60 0.99
N LEU A 189 -0.07 -24.08 -0.17
CA LEU A 189 -0.77 -24.32 -1.44
C LEU A 189 -0.81 -25.80 -1.83
N ASN A 190 0.25 -26.54 -1.55
CA ASN A 190 0.33 -27.98 -1.80
C ASN A 190 -0.68 -28.82 -0.98
N SER A 191 -1.30 -28.25 0.06
CA SER A 191 -2.38 -28.93 0.81
C SER A 191 -3.72 -28.93 0.07
N GLY A 192 -3.83 -28.17 -1.04
CA GLY A 192 -5.07 -27.95 -1.74
C GLY A 192 -6.02 -26.98 -1.02
N ILE A 193 -5.47 -26.06 -0.22
CA ILE A 193 -6.27 -24.99 0.41
C ILE A 193 -6.97 -24.15 -0.65
N ASP A 194 -8.21 -23.72 -0.33
CA ASP A 194 -8.97 -22.84 -1.21
C ASP A 194 -8.33 -21.44 -1.21
N ILE A 195 -7.80 -21.04 -2.37
CA ILE A 195 -7.16 -19.74 -2.60
C ILE A 195 -8.17 -18.60 -2.75
N ASP A 196 -9.44 -18.92 -3.07
CA ASP A 196 -10.51 -17.96 -3.27
C ASP A 196 -11.26 -17.62 -1.98
N THR A 197 -10.84 -18.18 -0.85
CA THR A 197 -11.38 -17.84 0.47
C THR A 197 -11.12 -16.34 0.74
N LYS A 198 -12.21 -15.62 1.08
CA LYS A 198 -12.16 -14.19 1.41
C LYS A 198 -12.16 -13.93 2.91
N THR A 199 -11.46 -12.90 3.33
CA THR A 199 -11.56 -12.36 4.70
C THR A 199 -12.89 -11.65 4.93
N ALA A 200 -13.18 -11.25 6.19
CA ALA A 200 -14.37 -10.46 6.53
C ALA A 200 -14.44 -9.08 5.82
N ILE A 201 -13.34 -8.61 5.27
CA ILE A 201 -13.25 -7.37 4.46
C ILE A 201 -13.05 -7.68 2.98
N GLU A 202 -13.52 -8.83 2.52
CA GLU A 202 -13.52 -9.30 1.13
C GLU A 202 -12.11 -9.44 0.48
N LYS A 203 -11.02 -9.46 1.26
CA LYS A 203 -9.66 -9.66 0.74
C LYS A 203 -9.32 -11.13 0.55
N LEU A 204 -8.67 -11.45 -0.56
CA LEU A 204 -8.01 -12.71 -0.84
C LEU A 204 -6.61 -12.77 -0.22
N ALA A 205 -6.03 -13.95 -0.09
CA ALA A 205 -4.61 -14.10 0.27
C ALA A 205 -3.69 -13.41 -0.76
N TYR A 206 -4.09 -13.43 -2.04
CA TYR A 206 -3.41 -12.70 -3.11
C TYR A 206 -3.35 -11.18 -2.84
N ASP A 207 -4.45 -10.56 -2.40
CA ASP A 207 -4.50 -9.13 -2.12
C ASP A 207 -3.49 -8.75 -1.01
N LEU A 208 -3.33 -9.62 -0.01
CA LEU A 208 -2.35 -9.41 1.06
C LEU A 208 -0.90 -9.53 0.56
N ALA A 209 -0.61 -10.52 -0.28
CA ALA A 209 0.70 -10.65 -0.92
C ALA A 209 0.99 -9.46 -1.85
N PHE A 210 -0.02 -9.00 -2.58
CA PHE A 210 0.03 -7.85 -3.46
C PHE A 210 0.36 -6.57 -2.68
N GLU A 211 -0.31 -6.30 -1.56
CA GLU A 211 -0.05 -5.14 -0.71
C GLU A 211 1.39 -5.10 -0.16
N THR A 212 2.01 -6.28 0.00
CA THR A 212 3.41 -6.38 0.40
C THR A 212 4.40 -6.20 -0.75
N ARG A 213 3.93 -6.00 -1.98
CA ARG A 213 4.74 -5.83 -3.20
C ARG A 213 5.64 -7.04 -3.52
N ASN A 214 5.24 -8.24 -3.13
CA ASN A 214 6.02 -9.45 -3.40
C ASN A 214 5.55 -10.18 -4.66
N LYS A 215 6.20 -9.92 -5.81
CA LYS A 215 5.82 -10.50 -7.10
C LYS A 215 5.94 -12.02 -7.15
N ARG A 216 6.92 -12.63 -6.47
CA ARG A 216 7.08 -14.09 -6.44
C ARG A 216 5.95 -14.76 -5.65
N ALA A 217 5.51 -14.17 -4.54
CA ALA A 217 4.33 -14.66 -3.82
C ALA A 217 3.05 -14.53 -4.66
N CYS A 218 2.87 -13.41 -5.37
CA CYS A 218 1.74 -13.23 -6.29
C CYS A 218 1.74 -14.30 -7.38
N SER A 219 2.90 -14.60 -7.97
CA SER A 219 3.06 -15.66 -8.98
C SER A 219 2.64 -17.04 -8.43
N LEU A 220 3.10 -17.40 -7.23
CA LEU A 220 2.72 -18.65 -6.58
C LEU A 220 1.21 -18.78 -6.37
N LEU A 221 0.56 -17.70 -5.93
CA LEU A 221 -0.88 -17.67 -5.67
C LEU A 221 -1.72 -17.74 -6.95
N LYS A 222 -1.24 -17.20 -8.05
CA LYS A 222 -1.88 -17.30 -9.38
C LYS A 222 -1.52 -18.59 -10.13
N ASN A 223 -0.70 -19.44 -9.55
CA ASN A 223 -0.20 -20.66 -10.19
C ASN A 223 0.36 -20.37 -11.60
N ALA A 224 1.09 -19.24 -11.72
CA ALA A 224 1.68 -18.83 -12.98
C ALA A 224 2.79 -19.78 -13.39
N ASP A 225 2.93 -19.99 -14.71
CA ASP A 225 4.01 -20.78 -15.29
C ASP A 225 5.37 -20.18 -14.85
N GLU A 226 6.31 -21.02 -14.47
CA GLU A 226 7.66 -20.58 -14.07
C GLU A 226 8.39 -19.87 -15.22
N ASP A 227 8.04 -20.15 -16.47
CA ASP A 227 8.56 -19.49 -17.67
C ASP A 227 7.80 -18.20 -18.05
N ASP A 228 6.67 -17.88 -17.38
CA ASP A 228 5.93 -16.66 -17.63
C ASP A 228 6.64 -15.44 -17.05
N LYS A 229 7.25 -14.65 -17.93
CA LYS A 229 7.97 -13.42 -17.56
C LYS A 229 7.11 -12.36 -16.87
N THR A 230 5.79 -12.48 -16.93
CA THR A 230 4.86 -11.61 -16.20
C THR A 230 4.63 -12.10 -14.76
N PHE A 231 5.02 -13.32 -14.43
CA PHE A 231 4.76 -13.95 -13.13
C PHE A 231 3.26 -13.98 -12.79
N GLY A 232 2.38 -14.02 -13.79
CA GLY A 232 0.93 -13.91 -13.61
C GLY A 232 0.45 -12.55 -13.08
N ILE A 233 1.35 -11.57 -12.99
CA ILE A 233 1.03 -10.20 -12.57
C ILE A 233 0.46 -9.46 -13.78
N GLY A 234 -0.71 -8.85 -13.65
CA GLY A 234 -1.33 -8.06 -14.69
C GLY A 234 -0.61 -6.74 -14.97
N LEU A 235 -0.89 -6.12 -16.13
CA LEU A 235 -0.30 -4.84 -16.52
C LEU A 235 -0.56 -3.74 -15.48
N HIS A 236 -1.78 -3.62 -14.98
CA HIS A 236 -2.17 -2.64 -13.97
C HIS A 236 -1.44 -2.86 -12.64
N GLU A 237 -1.32 -4.12 -12.23
CA GLU A 237 -0.57 -4.51 -11.03
C GLU A 237 0.92 -4.19 -11.19
N ALA A 238 1.49 -4.43 -12.36
CA ALA A 238 2.88 -4.09 -12.67
C ALA A 238 3.12 -2.58 -12.62
N CYS A 239 2.17 -1.78 -13.10
CA CYS A 239 2.21 -0.31 -12.99
C CYS A 239 2.10 0.16 -11.53
N TRP A 240 1.32 -0.52 -10.70
CA TRP A 240 1.22 -0.22 -9.27
C TRP A 240 2.53 -0.46 -8.53
N PHE A 241 3.16 -1.61 -8.78
CA PHE A 241 4.40 -2.00 -8.11
C PHE A 241 5.65 -1.28 -8.63
N GLY A 242 5.60 -0.76 -9.84
CA GLY A 242 6.76 -0.23 -10.51
C GLY A 242 7.62 -1.30 -11.18
N TYR A 243 7.01 -2.41 -11.66
CA TYR A 243 7.69 -3.51 -12.33
C TYR A 243 7.86 -3.21 -13.83
N GLU A 244 8.89 -2.46 -14.16
CA GLU A 244 9.22 -2.03 -15.52
C GLU A 244 9.43 -3.20 -16.48
N ASP A 245 10.05 -4.27 -16.03
CA ASP A 245 10.30 -5.49 -16.79
C ASP A 245 9.00 -6.17 -17.24
N ILE A 246 8.01 -6.23 -16.37
CA ILE A 246 6.69 -6.80 -16.66
C ILE A 246 5.91 -5.89 -17.61
N VAL A 247 5.93 -4.57 -17.39
CA VAL A 247 5.28 -3.62 -18.30
C VAL A 247 5.83 -3.74 -19.72
N LYS A 248 7.15 -3.86 -19.89
CA LYS A 248 7.79 -4.09 -21.20
C LYS A 248 7.34 -5.39 -21.85
N GLU A 249 7.15 -6.46 -21.07
CA GLU A 249 6.64 -7.72 -21.59
C GLU A 249 5.21 -7.57 -22.14
N TYR A 250 4.32 -6.81 -21.46
CA TYR A 250 2.97 -6.52 -21.96
C TYR A 250 2.99 -5.68 -23.24
N ILE A 251 3.90 -4.74 -23.37
CA ILE A 251 4.09 -3.96 -24.59
C ILE A 251 4.53 -4.87 -25.76
N LEU A 252 5.48 -5.79 -25.50
CA LEU A 252 5.92 -6.77 -26.51
C LEU A 252 4.78 -7.68 -26.97
N ARG A 253 3.84 -8.02 -26.08
CA ARG A 253 2.63 -8.78 -26.38
C ARG A 253 1.55 -7.96 -27.09
N LYS A 254 1.77 -6.66 -27.32
CA LYS A 254 0.80 -5.71 -27.92
C LYS A 254 -0.51 -5.62 -27.14
N SER A 255 -0.43 -5.67 -25.84
CA SER A 255 -1.57 -5.49 -24.94
C SER A 255 -2.15 -4.09 -25.07
N ASP A 256 -3.44 -3.94 -24.80
CA ASP A 256 -4.08 -2.63 -24.73
C ASP A 256 -3.54 -1.86 -23.52
N LEU A 257 -2.91 -0.71 -23.78
CA LEU A 257 -2.32 0.14 -22.74
C LEU A 257 -3.32 1.11 -22.11
N ASN A 258 -4.55 1.18 -22.66
CA ASN A 258 -5.62 2.05 -22.20
C ASN A 258 -6.75 1.26 -21.50
N GLU A 259 -6.60 -0.07 -21.39
CA GLU A 259 -7.58 -0.92 -20.72
C GLU A 259 -7.79 -0.44 -19.27
N ILE A 260 -9.05 -0.30 -18.89
CA ILE A 260 -9.42 0.10 -17.53
C ILE A 260 -9.51 -1.14 -16.62
N TYR A 261 -8.93 -1.07 -15.43
CA TYR A 261 -8.92 -2.18 -14.49
C TYR A 261 -10.32 -2.48 -13.94
N GLU A 262 -10.87 -3.64 -14.26
CA GLU A 262 -12.18 -4.12 -13.79
C GLU A 262 -12.10 -5.10 -12.60
N GLY A 263 -10.89 -5.40 -12.12
CA GLY A 263 -10.69 -6.31 -11.00
C GLY A 263 -11.13 -5.75 -9.63
N ASN A 264 -11.02 -6.59 -8.61
CA ASN A 264 -11.52 -6.28 -7.26
C ASN A 264 -10.52 -5.54 -6.35
N MET A 265 -9.37 -5.12 -6.86
CA MET A 265 -8.38 -4.39 -6.06
C MET A 265 -8.79 -2.93 -5.92
N GLY A 266 -9.38 -2.59 -4.78
CA GLY A 266 -10.10 -1.34 -4.53
C GLY A 266 -9.41 -0.05 -5.00
N GLU A 267 -8.08 0.09 -4.83
CA GLU A 267 -7.36 1.28 -5.26
C GLU A 267 -7.01 1.32 -6.75
N LEU A 268 -7.06 0.19 -7.45
CA LEU A 268 -6.82 0.11 -8.90
C LEU A 268 -8.10 0.20 -9.72
N LYS A 269 -9.25 -0.01 -9.06
CA LYS A 269 -10.54 -0.11 -9.73
C LYS A 269 -10.80 1.10 -10.60
N LYS A 270 -11.16 0.83 -11.85
CA LYS A 270 -11.48 1.84 -12.87
C LYS A 270 -10.32 2.75 -13.30
N LEU A 271 -9.07 2.40 -12.99
CA LEU A 271 -7.89 3.15 -13.44
C LEU A 271 -7.22 2.50 -14.65
N SER A 272 -6.66 3.32 -15.55
CA SER A 272 -5.78 2.88 -16.63
C SER A 272 -4.36 2.60 -16.12
N PRO A 273 -3.53 1.83 -16.83
CA PRO A 273 -2.12 1.61 -16.50
C PRO A 273 -1.35 2.93 -16.30
N LEU A 274 -1.61 3.93 -17.18
CA LEU A 274 -0.96 5.25 -17.09
C LEU A 274 -1.40 6.03 -15.85
N ALA A 275 -2.69 6.00 -15.49
CA ALA A 275 -3.20 6.63 -14.29
C ALA A 275 -2.57 6.05 -13.02
N ILE A 276 -2.43 4.72 -12.96
CA ILE A 276 -1.78 4.01 -11.84
C ILE A 276 -0.30 4.39 -11.74
N ALA A 277 0.46 4.29 -12.84
CA ALA A 277 1.88 4.61 -12.85
C ALA A 277 2.14 6.07 -12.45
N SER A 278 1.29 6.99 -12.92
CA SER A 278 1.38 8.43 -12.62
C SER A 278 1.05 8.74 -11.16
N LYS A 279 0.01 8.12 -10.60
CA LYS A 279 -0.36 8.19 -9.17
C LYS A 279 0.77 7.74 -8.26
N HIS A 280 1.54 6.73 -8.67
CA HIS A 280 2.65 6.17 -7.89
C HIS A 280 4.02 6.75 -8.24
N LEU A 281 4.09 7.73 -9.14
CA LEU A 281 5.31 8.41 -9.58
C LEU A 281 6.37 7.48 -10.16
N HIS A 282 5.94 6.41 -10.85
CA HIS A 282 6.82 5.49 -11.55
C HIS A 282 7.23 6.07 -12.92
N LYS A 283 8.13 7.06 -12.89
CA LYS A 283 8.52 7.88 -14.07
C LYS A 283 8.94 7.06 -15.29
N ASP A 284 9.69 5.97 -15.07
CA ASP A 284 10.19 5.14 -16.15
C ASP A 284 9.05 4.34 -16.81
N ILE A 285 8.07 3.91 -16.02
CA ILE A 285 6.84 3.26 -16.53
C ILE A 285 5.96 4.27 -17.26
N VAL A 286 5.75 5.46 -16.69
CA VAL A 286 5.01 6.55 -17.37
C VAL A 286 5.63 6.84 -18.74
N LYS A 287 6.96 6.99 -18.78
CA LYS A 287 7.70 7.15 -20.04
C LYS A 287 7.40 6.04 -21.03
N ILE A 288 7.58 4.79 -20.60
CA ILE A 288 7.42 3.62 -21.45
C ILE A 288 5.99 3.53 -22.00
N LEU A 289 4.99 3.76 -21.15
CA LEU A 289 3.57 3.70 -21.54
C LEU A 289 3.25 4.77 -22.60
N ILE A 290 3.61 6.04 -22.36
CA ILE A 290 3.35 7.15 -23.30
C ILE A 290 4.10 6.93 -24.62
N GLU A 291 5.37 6.53 -24.59
CA GLU A 291 6.18 6.28 -25.79
C GLU A 291 5.66 5.07 -26.62
N ASN A 292 4.82 4.22 -26.04
CA ASN A 292 4.22 3.08 -26.71
C ASN A 292 2.70 3.23 -26.96
N GLY A 293 2.16 4.44 -26.83
CA GLY A 293 0.80 4.77 -27.28
C GLY A 293 -0.27 4.73 -26.19
N ALA A 294 0.10 4.80 -24.92
CA ALA A 294 -0.89 5.08 -23.88
C ALA A 294 -1.46 6.49 -24.06
N ASP A 295 -2.78 6.63 -24.04
CA ASP A 295 -3.47 7.90 -24.21
C ASP A 295 -3.38 8.74 -22.91
N VAL A 296 -2.75 9.88 -23.02
CA VAL A 296 -2.59 10.83 -21.89
C VAL A 296 -3.87 11.57 -21.55
N CYS A 297 -4.80 11.64 -22.49
CA CYS A 297 -6.10 12.31 -22.35
C CYS A 297 -7.21 11.34 -21.94
N GLU A 298 -6.95 10.00 -21.93
CA GLU A 298 -7.92 9.00 -21.48
C GLU A 298 -8.39 9.30 -20.07
N ARG A 299 -9.71 9.23 -19.87
CA ARG A 299 -10.34 9.46 -18.57
C ARG A 299 -10.95 8.18 -18.04
N ASP A 300 -10.79 7.92 -16.75
CA ASP A 300 -11.35 6.73 -16.12
C ASP A 300 -12.88 6.69 -16.21
N GLY A 301 -13.43 5.47 -16.21
CA GLY A 301 -14.83 5.26 -16.50
C GLY A 301 -15.81 5.58 -15.34
N GLU A 302 -15.33 5.86 -14.13
CA GLU A 302 -16.21 6.06 -12.97
C GLU A 302 -16.29 7.53 -12.55
N ASN A 303 -15.18 8.25 -12.58
CA ASN A 303 -15.09 9.63 -12.10
C ASN A 303 -14.70 10.60 -13.22
N GLY A 304 -14.50 10.16 -14.43
CA GLY A 304 -14.12 10.98 -15.58
C GLY A 304 -12.76 11.68 -15.39
N LEU A 305 -11.82 11.05 -14.64
CA LEU A 305 -10.55 11.66 -14.28
C LEU A 305 -9.43 11.14 -15.17
N SER A 306 -8.56 12.03 -15.67
CA SER A 306 -7.40 11.64 -16.47
C SER A 306 -6.25 11.15 -15.60
N SER A 307 -5.27 10.50 -16.24
CA SER A 307 -4.01 10.10 -15.60
C SER A 307 -3.26 11.29 -14.99
N PHE A 308 -3.34 12.47 -15.61
CA PHE A 308 -2.75 13.71 -15.08
C PHE A 308 -3.44 14.19 -13.81
N TYR A 309 -4.76 14.02 -13.68
CA TYR A 309 -5.48 14.35 -12.46
C TYR A 309 -4.92 13.56 -11.26
N TYR A 310 -4.72 12.25 -11.41
CA TYR A 310 -4.13 11.43 -10.36
C TYR A 310 -2.69 11.81 -10.03
N PHE A 311 -1.90 12.16 -11.05
CA PHE A 311 -0.55 12.69 -10.89
C PHE A 311 -0.55 13.99 -10.06
N ALA A 312 -1.38 14.97 -10.44
CA ALA A 312 -1.53 16.25 -9.74
C ALA A 312 -2.02 16.05 -8.29
N LYS A 313 -2.98 15.16 -8.07
CA LYS A 313 -3.47 14.82 -6.72
C LYS A 313 -2.39 14.20 -5.84
N THR A 314 -1.47 13.44 -6.39
CA THR A 314 -0.36 12.86 -5.63
C THR A 314 0.56 13.96 -5.10
N MET A 315 0.79 15.03 -5.84
CA MET A 315 1.54 16.20 -5.34
C MET A 315 0.90 16.77 -4.07
N ILE A 316 -0.44 16.78 -4.00
CA ILE A 316 -1.20 17.29 -2.85
C ILE A 316 -1.07 16.37 -1.63
N ASN A 317 -1.26 15.07 -1.84
CA ASN A 317 -1.35 14.09 -0.76
C ASN A 317 0.02 13.74 -0.15
N THR A 318 1.09 13.91 -0.92
CA THR A 318 2.47 13.63 -0.47
C THR A 318 3.11 14.78 0.31
N GLY A 319 2.43 15.88 0.54
CA GLY A 319 2.90 17.04 1.32
C GLY A 319 3.43 16.75 2.73
N VAL A 320 3.40 15.49 3.15
CA VAL A 320 3.94 15.03 4.44
C VAL A 320 5.36 14.43 4.29
N ASN A 321 5.83 14.05 3.10
CA ASN A 321 7.10 13.28 2.99
C ASN A 321 7.90 13.45 1.69
N ILE A 322 7.72 14.55 0.92
CA ILE A 322 8.60 14.83 -0.23
C ILE A 322 9.95 15.40 0.27
N LYS A 323 10.59 14.74 1.22
CA LYS A 323 11.93 15.11 1.71
C LYS A 323 13.05 14.56 0.83
N GLY A 324 12.80 14.30 -0.46
CA GLY A 324 13.82 13.73 -1.33
C GLY A 324 13.95 14.45 -2.67
N LYS A 325 15.17 14.88 -2.99
CA LYS A 325 15.58 15.36 -4.33
C LYS A 325 15.03 14.48 -5.46
N LYS A 326 14.97 13.16 -5.23
CA LYS A 326 14.45 12.16 -6.19
C LYS A 326 12.96 12.33 -6.53
N THR A 327 12.13 12.79 -5.61
CA THR A 327 10.68 12.96 -5.85
C THR A 327 10.41 14.18 -6.72
N LYS A 328 11.11 15.31 -6.47
CA LYS A 328 11.03 16.49 -7.33
C LYS A 328 11.47 16.17 -8.77
N GLU A 329 12.56 15.43 -8.92
CA GLU A 329 13.04 14.95 -10.22
C GLU A 329 11.98 14.10 -10.93
N ASN A 330 11.30 13.20 -10.22
CA ASN A 330 10.25 12.37 -10.80
C ASN A 330 9.06 13.21 -11.30
N PHE A 331 8.61 14.21 -10.53
CA PHE A 331 7.55 15.12 -10.99
C PHE A 331 7.94 15.86 -12.27
N GLN A 332 9.14 16.40 -12.33
CA GLN A 332 9.64 17.12 -13.50
C GLN A 332 9.77 16.20 -14.73
N GLU A 333 10.26 14.99 -14.55
CA GLU A 333 10.42 14.02 -15.64
C GLU A 333 9.06 13.53 -16.15
N ILE A 334 8.13 13.18 -15.26
CA ILE A 334 6.77 12.77 -15.65
C ILE A 334 6.09 13.89 -16.46
N THR A 335 6.17 15.13 -16.01
CA THR A 335 5.60 16.27 -16.72
C THR A 335 6.13 16.38 -18.16
N LYS A 336 7.44 16.17 -18.36
CA LYS A 336 8.02 16.21 -19.72
C LYS A 336 7.39 15.19 -20.67
N TYR A 337 6.96 14.03 -20.16
CA TYR A 337 6.32 13.02 -21.00
C TYR A 337 4.89 13.40 -21.37
N TYR A 338 4.11 13.97 -20.43
CA TYR A 338 2.81 14.52 -20.72
C TYR A 338 2.85 15.64 -21.77
N LEU A 339 3.85 16.52 -21.68
CA LEU A 339 4.03 17.64 -22.61
C LEU A 339 4.44 17.22 -24.04
N LYS A 340 4.74 15.94 -24.30
CA LYS A 340 5.00 15.43 -25.65
C LYS A 340 3.74 15.28 -26.49
N ASP A 341 2.56 15.20 -25.86
CA ASP A 341 1.28 15.08 -26.54
C ASP A 341 0.69 16.48 -26.76
N GLU A 342 0.52 16.88 -28.03
CA GLU A 342 0.03 18.19 -28.42
C GLU A 342 -1.43 18.45 -27.94
N ASN A 343 -2.22 17.38 -27.76
CA ASN A 343 -3.62 17.49 -27.34
C ASN A 343 -3.74 17.67 -25.82
N PHE A 344 -2.72 17.30 -25.06
CA PHE A 344 -2.76 17.25 -23.59
C PHE A 344 -2.97 18.63 -22.97
N LEU A 345 -2.27 19.67 -23.45
CA LEU A 345 -2.21 21.00 -22.81
C LEU A 345 -3.59 21.61 -22.53
N ASN A 346 -4.53 21.42 -23.46
CA ASN A 346 -5.86 22.00 -23.43
C ASN A 346 -6.98 20.96 -23.28
N SER A 347 -6.63 19.69 -22.99
CA SER A 347 -7.59 18.64 -22.72
C SER A 347 -8.25 18.78 -21.35
N TYR A 348 -9.47 18.28 -21.21
CA TYR A 348 -10.15 18.24 -19.92
C TYR A 348 -9.66 17.04 -19.10
N VAL A 349 -9.20 17.31 -17.88
CA VAL A 349 -8.63 16.29 -16.98
C VAL A 349 -9.64 15.72 -15.98
N ASP A 350 -10.82 16.32 -15.90
CA ASP A 350 -11.93 15.87 -15.04
C ASP A 350 -13.31 16.25 -15.62
N ASP A 351 -14.38 15.82 -14.97
CA ASP A 351 -15.75 16.09 -15.36
C ASP A 351 -16.22 17.53 -15.08
N GLU A 352 -15.42 18.32 -14.39
CA GLU A 352 -15.64 19.76 -14.21
C GLU A 352 -15.08 20.59 -15.38
N TYR A 353 -14.53 19.95 -16.42
CA TYR A 353 -13.88 20.55 -17.57
C TYR A 353 -12.63 21.37 -17.19
N ASN A 354 -11.94 20.99 -16.12
CA ASN A 354 -10.65 21.58 -15.82
C ASN A 354 -9.61 21.14 -16.85
N THR A 355 -8.87 22.09 -17.40
CA THR A 355 -7.61 21.78 -18.09
C THR A 355 -6.50 21.51 -17.08
N PRO A 356 -5.31 21.01 -17.48
CA PRO A 356 -4.17 20.88 -16.57
C PRO A 356 -3.84 22.17 -15.80
N VAL A 357 -3.93 23.34 -16.47
CA VAL A 357 -3.69 24.65 -15.85
C VAL A 357 -4.79 24.99 -14.85
N ASN A 358 -6.08 24.82 -15.21
CA ASN A 358 -7.21 25.02 -14.30
C ASN A 358 -7.10 24.14 -13.05
N LEU A 359 -6.72 22.89 -13.22
CA LEU A 359 -6.56 21.97 -12.13
C LEU A 359 -5.47 22.45 -11.15
N LEU A 360 -4.29 22.86 -11.65
CA LEU A 360 -3.21 23.36 -10.80
C LEU A 360 -3.60 24.63 -10.04
N CYS A 361 -4.30 25.57 -10.68
CA CYS A 361 -4.87 26.74 -10.01
C CYS A 361 -5.89 26.37 -8.93
N SER A 362 -6.62 25.26 -9.09
CA SER A 362 -7.60 24.78 -8.11
C SER A 362 -6.99 24.18 -6.87
N ILE A 363 -5.79 23.63 -6.97
CA ILE A 363 -5.14 22.84 -5.92
C ILE A 363 -4.05 23.61 -5.16
N SER A 364 -3.64 24.78 -5.65
CA SER A 364 -2.53 25.58 -5.11
C SER A 364 -2.66 25.98 -3.63
N ASN A 365 -3.88 26.02 -3.09
CA ASN A 365 -4.18 26.50 -1.72
C ASN A 365 -4.04 25.45 -0.61
N ARG A 366 -3.74 24.19 -0.90
CA ARG A 366 -3.82 23.12 0.11
C ARG A 366 -2.50 22.84 0.85
N PHE A 367 -1.46 23.68 0.66
CA PHE A 367 -0.13 23.44 1.21
C PHE A 367 0.38 24.58 2.09
N ASN A 368 0.35 24.33 3.39
CA ASN A 368 1.19 25.00 4.37
C ASN A 368 2.45 24.17 4.62
N TRP A 369 3.61 24.87 4.67
CA TRP A 369 4.80 24.46 5.43
C TRP A 369 5.92 23.69 4.70
N ILE A 370 6.42 24.04 3.52
CA ILE A 370 7.83 23.74 3.19
C ILE A 370 8.41 24.85 2.31
N GLU A 371 9.50 25.44 2.75
CA GLU A 371 10.28 26.55 2.14
C GLU A 371 11.06 26.20 0.84
N GLU A 372 10.85 25.03 0.24
CA GLU A 372 11.52 24.65 -1.00
C GLU A 372 10.56 24.83 -2.19
N GLU A 373 11.11 25.24 -3.34
CA GLU A 373 10.39 25.44 -4.61
C GLU A 373 9.30 24.38 -4.82
N LYS A 374 8.05 24.83 -4.85
CA LYS A 374 6.88 23.94 -4.94
C LYS A 374 6.85 23.25 -6.30
N ALA A 375 6.69 21.93 -6.28
CA ALA A 375 6.67 21.13 -7.51
C ALA A 375 5.52 21.56 -8.44
N GLU A 376 4.37 21.94 -7.88
CA GLU A 376 3.19 22.42 -8.62
C GLU A 376 3.48 23.69 -9.39
N PHE A 377 4.23 24.63 -8.83
CA PHE A 377 4.59 25.88 -9.52
C PHE A 377 5.50 25.60 -10.71
N ILE A 378 6.49 24.72 -10.55
CA ILE A 378 7.38 24.32 -11.65
C ILE A 378 6.61 23.64 -12.78
N ILE A 379 5.61 22.81 -12.45
CA ILE A 379 4.78 22.15 -13.45
C ILE A 379 3.85 23.18 -14.12
N PHE A 380 3.29 24.07 -13.34
CA PHE A 380 2.45 25.18 -13.84
C PHE A 380 3.24 26.03 -14.84
N GLU A 381 4.43 26.49 -14.49
CA GLU A 381 5.35 27.25 -15.37
C GLU A 381 5.59 26.47 -16.67
N LYS A 382 5.94 25.19 -16.59
CA LYS A 382 6.18 24.37 -17.79
C LYS A 382 4.95 24.21 -18.69
N LEU A 383 3.75 24.10 -18.12
CA LEU A 383 2.52 24.05 -18.91
C LEU A 383 2.30 25.37 -19.67
N ILE A 384 2.51 26.50 -19.00
CA ILE A 384 2.40 27.83 -19.60
C ILE A 384 3.46 28.01 -20.69
N ASP A 385 4.73 27.71 -20.40
CA ASP A 385 5.85 27.79 -21.37
C ASP A 385 5.64 26.90 -22.60
N SER A 386 4.88 25.82 -22.43
CA SER A 386 4.54 24.90 -23.53
C SER A 386 3.34 25.38 -24.37
N GLY A 387 2.73 26.53 -24.03
CA GLY A 387 1.65 27.15 -24.81
C GLY A 387 0.26 26.70 -24.39
N ALA A 388 0.06 26.31 -23.13
CA ALA A 388 -1.29 26.05 -22.62
C ALA A 388 -2.16 27.32 -22.71
N ASP A 389 -3.42 27.18 -23.18
CA ASP A 389 -4.38 28.27 -23.21
C ASP A 389 -4.87 28.61 -21.80
N VAL A 390 -4.58 29.83 -21.37
CA VAL A 390 -4.88 30.34 -20.02
C VAL A 390 -6.30 30.90 -19.89
N ASN A 391 -7.12 30.83 -20.95
CA ASN A 391 -8.48 31.35 -20.95
C ASN A 391 -9.57 30.27 -21.09
N ILE A 392 -9.22 28.99 -21.15
CA ILE A 392 -10.20 27.90 -21.20
C ILE A 392 -10.98 27.85 -19.89
N GLU A 393 -12.29 27.85 -20.04
CA GLU A 393 -13.24 27.88 -18.92
C GLU A 393 -13.59 26.44 -18.46
N ASP A 394 -13.84 26.31 -17.14
CA ASP A 394 -14.47 25.13 -16.58
C ASP A 394 -16.00 25.11 -16.82
N LYS A 395 -16.72 24.10 -16.33
CA LYS A 395 -18.19 23.98 -16.40
C LYS A 395 -18.94 25.21 -15.89
N ASN A 396 -18.32 25.96 -14.97
CA ASN A 396 -18.93 27.15 -14.34
C ASN A 396 -18.47 28.46 -14.99
N GLY A 397 -17.78 28.39 -16.11
CA GLY A 397 -17.21 29.54 -16.79
C GLY A 397 -15.99 30.14 -16.09
N ASN A 398 -15.37 29.37 -15.16
CA ASN A 398 -14.18 29.88 -14.49
C ASN A 398 -12.93 29.62 -15.33
N THR A 399 -12.20 30.66 -15.65
CA THR A 399 -10.85 30.57 -16.23
C THR A 399 -9.83 30.19 -15.18
N PRO A 400 -8.58 29.82 -15.54
CA PRO A 400 -7.50 29.61 -14.58
C PRO A 400 -7.34 30.71 -13.54
N LEU A 401 -7.49 31.99 -13.96
CA LEU A 401 -7.39 33.14 -13.07
C LEU A 401 -8.52 33.17 -12.03
N HIS A 402 -9.76 32.84 -12.41
CA HIS A 402 -10.88 32.69 -11.47
C HIS A 402 -10.56 31.57 -10.43
N LYS A 403 -10.04 30.43 -10.89
CA LYS A 403 -9.68 29.30 -10.01
C LYS A 403 -8.59 29.70 -9.02
N LEU A 404 -7.55 30.36 -9.50
CA LEU A 404 -6.44 30.82 -8.68
C LEU A 404 -6.94 31.73 -7.54
N PHE A 405 -7.76 32.73 -7.87
CA PHE A 405 -8.26 33.71 -6.89
C PHE A 405 -9.35 33.15 -5.98
N LYS A 406 -10.14 32.20 -6.46
CA LYS A 406 -11.12 31.50 -5.62
C LYS A 406 -10.44 30.66 -4.53
N ASN A 407 -9.30 30.05 -4.84
CA ASN A 407 -8.62 29.10 -3.95
C ASN A 407 -7.45 29.75 -3.20
N GLY A 408 -6.79 30.75 -3.76
CA GLY A 408 -5.60 31.37 -3.18
C GLY A 408 -4.37 30.49 -3.22
N GLY A 409 -3.38 30.80 -2.41
CA GLY A 409 -2.15 30.03 -2.25
C GLY A 409 -0.91 30.90 -2.12
N ASP A 410 0.20 30.33 -1.61
CA ASP A 410 1.43 31.10 -1.32
C ASP A 410 2.15 31.62 -2.58
N LYS A 411 1.80 31.11 -3.76
CA LYS A 411 2.39 31.52 -5.05
C LYS A 411 1.40 32.26 -5.94
N ILE A 412 0.36 32.87 -5.32
CA ILE A 412 -0.71 33.55 -6.07
C ILE A 412 -0.17 34.68 -6.94
N ALA A 413 0.76 35.48 -6.44
CA ALA A 413 1.37 36.57 -7.20
C ALA A 413 2.17 36.04 -8.40
N ASP A 414 3.10 35.11 -8.17
CA ASP A 414 3.91 34.52 -9.23
C ASP A 414 3.04 33.83 -10.31
N MET A 415 1.97 33.11 -9.89
CA MET A 415 1.05 32.46 -10.83
C MET A 415 0.17 33.50 -11.57
N THR A 416 -0.23 34.59 -10.92
CA THR A 416 -0.96 35.67 -11.54
C THR A 416 -0.11 36.34 -12.61
N GLU A 417 1.14 36.66 -12.31
CA GLU A 417 2.07 37.25 -13.26
C GLU A 417 2.23 36.38 -14.51
N LEU A 418 2.50 35.08 -14.34
CA LEU A 418 2.61 34.15 -15.45
C LEU A 418 1.35 34.06 -16.30
N LEU A 419 0.16 34.01 -15.68
CA LEU A 419 -1.11 33.99 -16.41
C LEU A 419 -1.30 35.26 -17.23
N MET A 420 -1.04 36.43 -16.63
CA MET A 420 -1.20 37.72 -17.26
C MET A 420 -0.21 37.95 -18.41
N GLU A 421 1.06 37.56 -18.23
CA GLU A 421 2.09 37.62 -19.27
C GLU A 421 1.74 36.74 -20.49
N ASN A 422 0.96 35.69 -20.28
CA ASN A 422 0.51 34.78 -21.34
C ASN A 422 -0.93 35.03 -21.81
N GLY A 423 -1.46 36.24 -21.53
CA GLY A 423 -2.70 36.73 -22.13
C GLY A 423 -3.98 36.28 -21.45
N ALA A 424 -3.95 36.00 -20.13
CA ALA A 424 -5.18 35.80 -19.38
C ALA A 424 -6.04 37.06 -19.37
N ASP A 425 -7.37 36.90 -19.54
CA ASP A 425 -8.31 38.00 -19.47
C ASP A 425 -8.73 38.28 -18.01
N PRO A 426 -8.31 39.41 -17.39
CA PRO A 426 -8.67 39.74 -16.01
C PRO A 426 -10.13 40.11 -15.84
N ASN A 427 -10.86 40.38 -16.94
CA ASN A 427 -12.23 40.89 -16.98
C ASN A 427 -13.27 39.85 -17.43
N SER A 428 -12.84 38.63 -17.70
CA SER A 428 -13.73 37.52 -18.06
C SER A 428 -14.76 37.26 -16.96
N LYS A 429 -15.97 36.81 -17.34
CA LYS A 429 -17.09 36.55 -16.41
C LYS A 429 -17.42 35.06 -16.37
N ASN A 430 -17.52 34.50 -15.18
CA ASN A 430 -18.07 33.16 -14.99
C ASN A 430 -19.63 33.16 -15.13
N ILE A 431 -20.28 32.01 -14.94
CA ILE A 431 -21.74 31.85 -15.04
C ILE A 431 -22.53 32.76 -14.03
N ASP A 432 -21.90 33.10 -12.89
CA ASP A 432 -22.48 34.00 -11.87
C ASP A 432 -22.23 35.49 -12.21
N GLY A 433 -21.57 35.76 -13.33
CA GLY A 433 -21.16 37.09 -13.76
C GLY A 433 -19.97 37.62 -12.98
N GLU A 434 -19.34 36.81 -12.14
CA GLU A 434 -18.19 37.21 -11.33
C GLU A 434 -16.92 37.28 -12.19
N THR A 435 -16.13 38.31 -11.99
CA THR A 435 -14.77 38.41 -12.54
C THR A 435 -13.76 37.79 -11.60
N PRO A 436 -12.54 37.42 -12.06
CA PRO A 436 -11.46 36.98 -11.19
C PRO A 436 -11.25 37.93 -10.00
N LEU A 437 -11.28 39.25 -10.25
CA LEU A 437 -11.09 40.26 -9.23
C LEU A 437 -12.09 40.14 -8.06
N MET A 438 -13.37 39.84 -8.34
CA MET A 438 -14.37 39.65 -7.28
C MET A 438 -14.03 38.47 -6.35
N LEU A 439 -13.36 37.43 -6.90
CA LEU A 439 -12.98 36.23 -6.15
C LEU A 439 -11.76 36.44 -5.25
N LEU A 440 -10.98 37.51 -5.40
CA LEU A 440 -9.88 37.85 -4.49
C LEU A 440 -10.36 38.00 -3.04
N SER A 441 -11.62 38.43 -2.83
CA SER A 441 -12.21 38.56 -1.49
C SER A 441 -12.32 37.20 -0.75
N ASN A 442 -12.22 36.08 -1.43
CA ASN A 442 -12.22 34.75 -0.83
C ASN A 442 -10.85 34.34 -0.25
N ILE A 443 -9.79 35.03 -0.63
CA ILE A 443 -8.41 34.67 -0.19
C ILE A 443 -8.28 34.95 1.30
N TRP A 444 -7.67 34.01 2.03
CA TRP A 444 -7.50 34.13 3.47
C TRP A 444 -6.64 35.36 3.84
N ARG A 445 -5.43 35.46 3.28
CA ARG A 445 -4.50 36.57 3.56
C ARG A 445 -4.77 37.70 2.58
N GLU A 446 -5.24 38.85 3.09
CA GLU A 446 -5.56 40.00 2.24
C GLU A 446 -4.34 40.56 1.52
N GLU A 447 -3.15 40.43 2.14
CA GLU A 447 -1.88 40.85 1.56
C GLU A 447 -1.61 40.15 0.23
N ASP A 448 -1.81 38.81 0.19
CA ASP A 448 -1.60 38.04 -1.04
C ASP A 448 -2.58 38.47 -2.15
N GLY A 449 -3.82 38.81 -1.77
CA GLY A 449 -4.82 39.34 -2.70
C GLY A 449 -4.48 40.72 -3.23
N ILE A 450 -3.91 41.58 -2.39
CA ILE A 450 -3.46 42.94 -2.79
C ILE A 450 -2.25 42.81 -3.74
N GLU A 451 -1.29 41.98 -3.45
CA GLU A 451 -0.14 41.74 -4.33
C GLU A 451 -0.58 41.24 -5.71
N ALA A 452 -1.56 40.33 -5.78
CA ALA A 452 -2.13 39.87 -7.04
C ALA A 452 -2.88 41.03 -7.78
N LEU A 453 -3.57 41.90 -7.04
CA LEU A 453 -4.26 43.05 -7.62
C LEU A 453 -3.28 44.09 -8.19
N GLU A 454 -2.14 44.33 -7.51
CA GLU A 454 -1.07 45.21 -8.00
C GLU A 454 -0.51 44.74 -9.35
N ILE A 455 -0.46 43.43 -9.57
CA ILE A 455 -0.08 42.85 -10.87
C ILE A 455 -1.19 43.18 -11.91
N LEU A 456 -2.47 42.90 -11.56
CA LEU A 456 -3.59 43.10 -12.48
C LEU A 456 -3.75 44.57 -12.97
N GLU A 457 -3.36 45.55 -12.17
CA GLU A 457 -3.40 46.97 -12.56
C GLU A 457 -2.60 47.27 -13.83
N ASN A 458 -1.53 46.50 -14.08
CA ASN A 458 -0.73 46.64 -15.29
C ASN A 458 -1.43 46.09 -16.56
N TYR A 459 -2.58 45.41 -16.40
CA TYR A 459 -3.28 44.70 -17.48
C TYR A 459 -4.73 45.14 -17.71
N ASN A 460 -5.03 46.40 -17.46
CA ASN A 460 -6.35 47.04 -17.71
C ASN A 460 -7.51 46.30 -17.00
N VAL A 461 -7.34 45.93 -15.74
CA VAL A 461 -8.43 45.38 -14.94
C VAL A 461 -9.54 46.43 -14.76
N ASP A 462 -10.81 46.04 -15.01
CA ASP A 462 -11.98 46.89 -14.84
C ASP A 462 -12.68 46.61 -13.51
N THR A 463 -12.51 47.49 -12.55
CA THR A 463 -13.12 47.43 -11.21
C THR A 463 -14.62 47.73 -11.18
N SER A 464 -15.17 48.27 -12.26
CA SER A 464 -16.59 48.72 -12.37
C SER A 464 -17.53 47.58 -12.79
N ILE A 465 -17.00 46.47 -13.25
CA ILE A 465 -17.78 45.30 -13.67
C ILE A 465 -18.61 44.76 -12.50
N THR A 466 -19.89 44.43 -12.78
CA THR A 466 -20.80 43.86 -11.80
C THR A 466 -21.13 42.40 -12.11
N ASN A 467 -21.34 41.59 -11.06
CA ASN A 467 -21.86 40.25 -11.17
C ASN A 467 -23.39 40.22 -11.44
N ASN A 468 -23.99 39.05 -11.54
CA ASN A 468 -25.44 38.90 -11.79
C ASN A 468 -26.32 39.43 -10.65
N LYS A 469 -25.76 39.80 -9.50
CA LYS A 469 -26.46 40.49 -8.39
C LYS A 469 -26.27 41.98 -8.38
N GLY A 470 -25.54 42.55 -9.34
CA GLY A 470 -25.18 43.94 -9.42
C GLY A 470 -24.06 44.36 -8.45
N GLU A 471 -23.32 43.41 -7.89
CA GLU A 471 -22.23 43.66 -6.94
C GLU A 471 -20.89 43.80 -7.71
N THR A 472 -20.09 44.80 -7.37
CA THR A 472 -18.72 45.01 -7.85
C THR A 472 -17.70 44.20 -7.01
N ALA A 473 -16.43 44.25 -7.41
CA ALA A 473 -15.34 43.66 -6.60
C ALA A 473 -15.23 44.33 -5.22
N LEU A 474 -15.46 45.66 -5.16
CA LEU A 474 -15.50 46.41 -3.90
C LEU A 474 -16.66 45.95 -3.02
N ASP A 475 -17.86 45.78 -3.57
CA ASP A 475 -19.03 45.32 -2.82
C ASP A 475 -18.79 43.92 -2.23
N THR A 476 -18.17 43.02 -3.00
CA THR A 476 -17.82 41.68 -2.52
C THR A 476 -16.78 41.73 -1.40
N ALA A 477 -15.75 42.56 -1.51
CA ALA A 477 -14.72 42.72 -0.48
C ALA A 477 -15.33 43.28 0.83
N LEU A 478 -16.21 44.27 0.76
CA LEU A 478 -16.91 44.82 1.93
C LEU A 478 -17.82 43.76 2.58
N LYS A 479 -18.57 43.01 1.80
CA LYS A 479 -19.44 41.93 2.26
C LYS A 479 -18.67 40.83 2.99
N MET A 480 -17.50 40.50 2.48
CA MET A 480 -16.59 39.49 3.07
C MET A 480 -15.72 40.04 4.20
N LYS A 481 -15.89 41.35 4.54
CA LYS A 481 -15.13 42.09 5.59
C LYS A 481 -13.61 42.07 5.33
N LYS A 482 -13.23 42.19 4.08
CA LYS A 482 -11.83 42.33 3.65
C LYS A 482 -11.45 43.80 3.61
N GLU A 483 -11.15 44.37 4.78
CA GLU A 483 -11.01 45.84 4.94
C GLU A 483 -9.84 46.42 4.15
N LYS A 484 -8.69 45.77 4.14
CA LYS A 484 -7.51 46.24 3.39
C LYS A 484 -7.73 46.16 1.89
N LEU A 485 -8.29 45.05 1.40
CA LEU A 485 -8.62 44.88 0.00
C LEU A 485 -9.67 45.90 -0.46
N ALA A 486 -10.73 46.12 0.33
CA ALA A 486 -11.76 47.10 0.04
C ALA A 486 -11.16 48.52 -0.03
N GLN A 487 -10.29 48.87 0.91
CA GLN A 487 -9.62 50.19 0.89
C GLN A 487 -8.70 50.34 -0.33
N TYR A 488 -8.01 49.29 -0.73
CA TYR A 488 -7.20 49.32 -1.93
C TYR A 488 -8.06 49.53 -3.19
N LEU A 489 -9.17 48.75 -3.31
CA LEU A 489 -10.13 48.88 -4.43
C LEU A 489 -10.78 50.28 -4.52
N MET A 490 -11.06 50.94 -3.38
CA MET A 490 -11.54 52.33 -3.38
C MET A 490 -10.50 53.30 -3.96
N ASN A 491 -9.21 53.04 -3.73
CA ASN A 491 -8.16 53.95 -4.20
C ASN A 491 -7.93 53.86 -5.71
N ILE A 492 -8.11 52.66 -6.29
CA ILE A 492 -7.88 52.44 -7.73
C ILE A 492 -9.14 52.59 -8.59
N GLY A 493 -10.33 52.51 -7.99
CA GLY A 493 -11.63 52.64 -8.69
C GLY A 493 -12.24 54.02 -8.63
N GLY A 494 -11.55 55.05 -8.09
CA GLY A 494 -12.02 56.44 -7.91
C GLY A 494 -11.71 57.33 -9.09
#